data_df196362c973fcb9a3020ff6b5986140
#
_entry.id   df196362c973fcb9a3020ff6b5986140
#
_cell.length_a   1.000
_cell.length_b   1.000
_cell.length_c   1.000
_cell.angle_alpha   90.00
_cell.angle_beta   90.00
_cell.angle_gamma   90.00
#
_symmetry.space_group_name_H-M   'P 1'
#
loop_
_entity.id
_entity.type
_entity.pdbx_description
1 polymer ?
#
loop_
_entity_poly.entity_id
_entity_poly.type
_entity_poly.pdbx_seq_one_letter_code
_entity_poly.pdbx_strand_id
1 'polypeptide(L)'
;MRRQRSITEPSYFVLAALLDGRLHGYGIIKKAAEQSNGRVRLTAGTLYGALDRLADQQLVAVVGHEQVAGRTRRYYQLTDRGIQLLQQEAARMEQAARIVTGRHDLPAVGPQPA
;
A
#
# COMPACT_ATOMS: atom_id res chain seq x y z
N MET A 1 -10.47 23.74 6.43
CA MET A 1 -9.25 23.00 6.17
C MET A 1 -9.55 21.51 5.97
N ARG A 2 -9.16 20.97 4.87
CA ARG A 2 -9.43 19.55 4.59
C ARG A 2 -8.47 18.65 5.34
N ARG A 3 -9.04 17.71 6.06
CA ARG A 3 -8.24 16.63 6.59
C ARG A 3 -7.78 15.72 5.48
N GLN A 4 -6.51 15.37 5.50
CA GLN A 4 -6.02 14.33 4.62
C GLN A 4 -6.61 12.99 5.08
N ARG A 5 -7.28 12.31 4.17
CA ARG A 5 -7.89 11.01 4.48
C ARG A 5 -6.80 9.96 4.62
N SER A 6 -6.99 9.09 5.58
CA SER A 6 -6.18 7.88 5.69
C SER A 6 -6.39 7.02 4.45
N ILE A 7 -5.32 6.46 3.94
CA ILE A 7 -5.40 5.52 2.83
C ILE A 7 -5.88 4.16 3.33
N THR A 8 -6.49 3.39 2.45
CA THR A 8 -6.95 2.05 2.78
C THR A 8 -5.75 1.10 2.93
N GLU A 9 -5.98 -0.05 3.57
CA GLU A 9 -4.94 -1.06 3.69
C GLU A 9 -4.42 -1.52 2.31
N PRO A 10 -5.28 -1.82 1.32
CA PRO A 10 -4.77 -2.16 -0.01
C PRO A 10 -3.92 -1.05 -0.63
N SER A 11 -4.35 0.20 -0.53
CA SER A 11 -3.57 1.32 -1.08
C SER A 11 -2.23 1.48 -0.37
N TYR A 12 -2.20 1.28 0.94
CA TYR A 12 -0.96 1.30 1.70
C TYR A 12 0.05 0.30 1.13
N PHE A 13 -0.39 -0.95 0.89
CA PHE A 13 0.50 -1.98 0.37
C PHE A 13 0.86 -1.78 -1.10
N VAL A 14 0.00 -1.13 -1.89
CA VAL A 14 0.35 -0.72 -3.26
C VAL A 14 1.50 0.29 -3.23
N LEU A 15 1.40 1.29 -2.37
CA LEU A 15 2.47 2.29 -2.22
C LEU A 15 3.74 1.66 -1.65
N ALA A 16 3.61 0.83 -0.63
CA ALA A 16 4.77 0.17 -0.02
C ALA A 16 5.50 -0.73 -1.01
N ALA A 17 4.78 -1.36 -1.93
CA ALA A 17 5.37 -2.20 -2.95
C ALA A 17 6.36 -1.43 -3.83
N LEU A 18 6.18 -0.12 -3.96
CA LEU A 18 7.01 0.74 -4.82
C LEU A 18 8.21 1.36 -4.11
N LEU A 19 8.43 1.03 -2.83
CA LEU A 19 9.53 1.62 -2.05
C LEU A 19 10.91 1.27 -2.60
N ASP A 20 11.06 0.08 -3.15
CA ASP A 20 12.37 -0.40 -3.64
C ASP A 20 12.62 -0.04 -5.10
N GLY A 21 11.68 0.65 -5.74
CA GLY A 21 11.81 1.07 -7.11
C GLY A 21 10.54 0.86 -7.90
N ARG A 22 10.61 1.25 -9.17
CA ARG A 22 9.44 1.16 -10.05
C ARG A 22 9.05 -0.28 -10.33
N LEU A 23 7.74 -0.48 -10.46
CA LEU A 23 7.18 -1.79 -10.79
C LEU A 23 6.02 -1.60 -11.79
N HIS A 24 5.79 -2.63 -12.61
CA HIS A 24 4.56 -2.73 -13.38
C HIS A 24 3.45 -3.35 -12.53
N GLY A 25 2.22 -3.34 -13.05
CA GLY A 25 1.05 -3.77 -12.27
C GLY A 25 1.16 -5.16 -11.67
N TYR A 26 1.61 -6.13 -12.47
CA TYR A 26 1.74 -7.51 -11.97
C TYR A 26 2.75 -7.59 -10.82
N GLY A 27 3.86 -6.86 -10.95
CA GLY A 27 4.87 -6.81 -9.88
C GLY A 27 4.33 -6.20 -8.60
N ILE A 28 3.48 -5.18 -8.73
CA ILE A 28 2.82 -4.56 -7.57
C ILE A 28 1.88 -5.56 -6.89
N ILE A 29 1.05 -6.27 -7.67
CA ILE A 29 0.13 -7.28 -7.13
C ILE A 29 0.89 -8.32 -6.32
N LYS A 30 1.95 -8.85 -6.90
CA LYS A 30 2.76 -9.90 -6.27
C LYS A 30 3.40 -9.39 -4.99
N LYS A 31 4.03 -8.22 -5.03
CA LYS A 31 4.75 -7.67 -3.89
C LYS A 31 3.81 -7.26 -2.77
N ALA A 32 2.65 -6.68 -3.09
CA ALA A 32 1.65 -6.33 -2.09
C ALA A 32 1.14 -7.59 -1.37
N ALA A 33 0.92 -8.68 -2.09
CA ALA A 33 0.52 -9.94 -1.48
C ALA A 33 1.59 -10.48 -0.54
N GLU A 34 2.85 -10.46 -0.97
CA GLU A 34 3.97 -10.91 -0.16
C GLU A 34 4.13 -10.08 1.11
N GLN A 35 4.14 -8.76 0.98
CA GLN A 35 4.36 -7.85 2.10
C GLN A 35 3.21 -7.86 3.10
N SER A 36 2.02 -8.16 2.65
CA SER A 36 0.83 -8.22 3.52
C SER A 36 0.57 -9.62 4.08
N ASN A 37 1.48 -10.58 3.84
CA ASN A 37 1.28 -11.98 4.21
C ASN A 37 -0.02 -12.54 3.65
N GLY A 38 -0.34 -12.17 2.41
CA GLY A 38 -1.52 -12.65 1.72
C GLY A 38 -2.82 -11.94 2.06
N ARG A 39 -2.79 -10.92 2.93
CA ARG A 39 -4.00 -10.17 3.27
C ARG A 39 -4.50 -9.33 2.11
N VAL A 40 -3.59 -8.77 1.33
CA VAL A 40 -3.95 -7.90 0.21
C VAL A 40 -3.73 -8.67 -1.09
N ARG A 41 -4.83 -9.10 -1.69
CA ARG A 41 -4.84 -9.81 -2.96
C ARG A 41 -5.65 -9.01 -3.95
N LEU A 42 -4.95 -8.41 -4.91
CA LEU A 42 -5.57 -7.50 -5.86
C LEU A 42 -5.76 -8.18 -7.20
N THR A 43 -6.93 -7.96 -7.81
CA THR A 43 -7.12 -8.27 -9.22
C THR A 43 -6.54 -7.12 -10.04
N ALA A 44 -6.28 -7.37 -11.32
CA ALA A 44 -5.77 -6.34 -12.21
C ALA A 44 -6.71 -5.13 -12.27
N GLY A 45 -8.01 -5.37 -12.39
CA GLY A 45 -8.99 -4.27 -12.46
C GLY A 45 -8.98 -3.40 -11.20
N THR A 46 -8.99 -4.04 -10.04
CA THR A 46 -8.94 -3.33 -8.74
C THR A 46 -7.65 -2.54 -8.61
N LEU A 47 -6.53 -3.15 -9.00
CA LEU A 47 -5.23 -2.47 -8.93
C LEU A 47 -5.20 -1.23 -9.82
N TYR A 48 -5.61 -1.35 -11.08
CA TYR A 48 -5.53 -0.21 -12.00
C TYR A 48 -6.47 0.91 -11.59
N GLY A 49 -7.63 0.59 -11.03
CA GLY A 49 -8.51 1.59 -10.44
C GLY A 49 -7.84 2.31 -9.27
N ALA A 50 -7.16 1.57 -8.40
CA ALA A 50 -6.42 2.15 -7.29
C ALA A 50 -5.27 3.03 -7.78
N LEU A 51 -4.50 2.55 -8.78
CA LEU A 51 -3.39 3.32 -9.34
C LEU A 51 -3.86 4.62 -9.98
N ASP A 52 -5.00 4.60 -10.67
CA ASP A 52 -5.56 5.82 -11.27
C ASP A 52 -5.89 6.84 -10.17
N ARG A 53 -6.51 6.42 -9.09
CA ARG A 53 -6.82 7.31 -7.96
C ARG A 53 -5.56 7.86 -7.31
N LEU A 54 -4.57 6.99 -7.10
CA LEU A 54 -3.30 7.39 -6.47
C LEU A 54 -2.53 8.34 -7.37
N ALA A 55 -2.57 8.14 -8.69
CA ALA A 55 -1.95 9.06 -9.64
C ALA A 55 -2.66 10.41 -9.65
N ASP A 56 -4.00 10.43 -9.59
CA ASP A 56 -4.76 11.68 -9.50
C ASP A 56 -4.41 12.46 -8.23
N GLN A 57 -4.10 11.75 -7.15
CA GLN A 57 -3.66 12.35 -5.89
C GLN A 57 -2.17 12.69 -5.90
N GLN A 58 -1.48 12.44 -7.00
CA GLN A 58 -0.05 12.70 -7.15
C GLN A 58 0.83 11.90 -6.17
N LEU A 59 0.39 10.71 -5.81
CA LEU A 59 1.14 9.83 -4.91
C LEU A 59 2.01 8.84 -5.68
N VAL A 60 1.62 8.53 -6.92
CA VAL A 60 2.39 7.71 -7.85
C VAL A 60 2.43 8.39 -9.21
N ALA A 61 3.41 8.03 -10.03
CA ALA A 61 3.53 8.52 -11.38
C ALA A 61 3.87 7.36 -12.32
N VAL A 62 3.38 7.46 -13.55
CA VAL A 62 3.80 6.55 -14.62
C VAL A 62 5.16 7.02 -15.12
N VAL A 63 6.18 6.16 -15.03
CA VAL A 63 7.56 6.55 -15.35
C VAL A 63 8.15 5.79 -16.53
N GLY A 64 7.40 4.89 -17.14
CA GLY A 64 7.88 4.18 -18.31
C GLY A 64 6.84 3.25 -18.89
N HIS A 65 7.09 2.88 -20.13
CA HIS A 65 6.27 1.91 -20.85
C HIS A 65 7.19 0.90 -21.50
N GLU A 66 6.70 -0.34 -21.59
CA GLU A 66 7.43 -1.41 -22.23
C GLU A 66 6.46 -2.26 -23.02
N GLN A 67 6.88 -2.70 -24.21
CA GLN A 67 6.11 -3.63 -25.01
C GLN A 67 6.52 -5.06 -24.64
N VAL A 68 5.56 -5.83 -24.13
CA VAL A 68 5.79 -7.23 -23.77
C VAL A 68 4.68 -8.07 -24.38
N ALA A 69 5.05 -8.99 -25.27
CA ALA A 69 4.10 -9.88 -25.95
C ALA A 69 2.91 -9.13 -26.57
N GLY A 70 3.20 -8.01 -27.26
CA GLY A 70 2.19 -7.22 -27.96
C GLY A 70 1.34 -6.32 -27.06
N ARG A 71 1.62 -6.27 -25.77
CA ARG A 71 0.90 -5.42 -24.82
C ARG A 71 1.81 -4.35 -24.25
N THR A 72 1.24 -3.18 -23.98
CA THR A 72 1.96 -2.09 -23.33
C THR A 72 1.92 -2.32 -21.83
N ARG A 73 3.10 -2.35 -21.22
CA ARG A 73 3.27 -2.49 -19.77
C ARG A 73 3.70 -1.15 -19.22
N ARG A 74 2.94 -0.62 -18.27
CA ARG A 74 3.27 0.64 -17.60
C ARG A 74 4.02 0.37 -16.32
N TYR A 75 5.02 1.22 -16.07
CA TYR A 75 5.76 1.20 -14.80
C TYR A 75 5.36 2.38 -13.96
N TYR A 76 5.20 2.13 -12.68
CA TYR A 76 4.79 3.14 -11.69
C TYR A 76 5.89 3.34 -10.66
N GLN A 77 5.96 4.54 -10.13
CA GLN A 77 6.95 4.92 -9.13
C GLN A 77 6.29 5.83 -8.11
N LEU A 78 6.76 5.77 -6.85
CA LEU A 78 6.32 6.71 -5.84
C LEU A 78 6.81 8.11 -6.19
N THR A 79 5.96 9.10 -5.95
CA THR A 79 6.38 10.50 -5.92
C THR A 79 6.90 10.85 -4.53
N ASP A 80 7.53 12.00 -4.38
CA ASP A 80 7.93 12.50 -3.06
C ASP A 80 6.73 12.60 -2.12
N ARG A 81 5.60 13.07 -2.65
CA ARG A 81 4.36 13.15 -1.88
C ARG A 81 3.88 11.76 -1.43
N GLY A 82 4.01 10.77 -2.31
CA GLY A 82 3.67 9.39 -1.97
C GLY A 82 4.54 8.84 -0.86
N ILE A 83 5.83 9.11 -0.90
CA ILE A 83 6.76 8.69 0.15
C ILE A 83 6.39 9.35 1.49
N GLN A 84 6.13 10.66 1.47
CA GLN A 84 5.74 11.39 2.68
C GLN A 84 4.46 10.85 3.29
N LEU A 85 3.44 10.61 2.46
CA LEU A 85 2.18 10.06 2.94
C LEU A 85 2.37 8.68 3.55
N LEU A 86 3.15 7.84 2.88
CA LEU A 86 3.43 6.49 3.36
C LEU A 86 4.13 6.51 4.72
N GLN A 87 5.12 7.40 4.87
CA GLN A 87 5.83 7.56 6.14
C GLN A 87 4.89 8.03 7.25
N GLN A 88 4.01 8.98 6.96
CA GLN A 88 3.04 9.48 7.92
C GLN A 88 2.06 8.38 8.35
N GLU A 89 1.57 7.60 7.40
CA GLU A 89 0.67 6.50 7.70
C GLU A 89 1.35 5.43 8.54
N ALA A 90 2.59 5.07 8.22
CA ALA A 90 3.36 4.09 8.98
C ALA A 90 3.57 4.57 10.42
N ALA A 91 3.94 5.83 10.60
CA ALA A 91 4.15 6.40 11.93
C ALA A 91 2.85 6.41 12.74
N ARG A 92 1.73 6.74 12.10
CA ARG A 92 0.42 6.74 12.76
C ARG A 92 0.02 5.34 13.22
N MET A 93 0.22 4.35 12.36
CA MET A 93 -0.08 2.96 12.71
C MET A 93 0.82 2.44 13.83
N GLU A 94 2.10 2.78 13.80
CA GLU A 94 3.04 2.40 14.85
C GLU A 94 2.64 3.00 16.19
N GLN A 95 2.27 4.28 16.21
CA GLN A 95 1.82 4.95 17.41
C GLN A 95 0.53 4.30 17.95
N ALA A 96 -0.41 4.02 17.08
CA ALA A 96 -1.66 3.35 17.47
C ALA A 96 -1.37 1.95 18.04
N ALA A 97 -0.46 1.22 17.41
CA ALA A 97 -0.10 -0.12 17.86
C ALA A 97 0.51 -0.09 19.27
N ARG A 98 1.29 0.95 19.60
CA ARG A 98 1.96 1.06 20.91
C ARG A 98 1.00 1.22 22.08
N ILE A 99 -0.20 1.72 21.84
CA ILE A 99 -1.23 1.79 22.88
C ILE A 99 -1.47 0.39 23.47
N VAL A 100 -1.42 -0.63 22.63
CA VAL A 100 -1.65 -2.01 23.01
C VAL A 100 -0.34 -2.73 23.34
N THR A 101 0.63 -2.67 22.43
CA THR A 101 1.90 -3.41 22.56
C THR A 101 2.76 -2.88 23.71
N GLY A 102 2.60 -1.61 24.09
CA GLY A 102 3.32 -1.01 25.21
C GLY A 102 2.72 -1.32 26.58
N ARG A 103 1.60 -2.03 26.65
CA ARG A 103 0.93 -2.37 27.91
C ARG A 103 1.51 -3.66 28.48
N HIS A 104 1.69 -3.68 29.81
CA HIS A 104 2.11 -4.87 30.53
C HIS A 104 0.97 -5.45 31.37
N ASP A 105 -0.16 -4.75 31.42
CA ASP A 105 -1.27 -5.03 32.32
C ASP A 105 -2.53 -5.45 31.56
N LEU A 106 -2.36 -6.01 30.36
CA LEU A 106 -3.52 -6.47 29.60
C LEU A 106 -4.17 -7.67 30.27
N PRO A 107 -5.50 -7.71 30.32
CA PRO A 107 -6.17 -8.86 30.90
C PRO A 107 -5.90 -10.12 30.08
N ALA A 108 -5.89 -11.27 30.78
CA ALA A 108 -5.73 -12.55 30.11
C ALA A 108 -6.90 -12.77 29.14
N VAL A 109 -6.57 -13.28 27.95
CA VAL A 109 -7.59 -13.61 26.96
C VAL A 109 -8.13 -14.99 27.27
N GLY A 110 -9.45 -15.10 27.41
CA GLY A 110 -10.10 -16.40 27.60
C GLY A 110 -10.08 -17.24 26.32
N PRO A 111 -10.52 -18.52 26.44
CA PRO A 111 -10.56 -19.37 25.26
C PRO A 111 -11.41 -18.75 24.15
N GLN A 112 -10.91 -18.84 22.93
CA GLN A 112 -11.61 -18.31 21.79
C GLN A 112 -12.78 -19.26 21.43
N PRO A 113 -13.94 -18.72 21.04
CA PRO A 113 -15.01 -19.58 20.55
C PRO A 113 -14.59 -20.27 19.26
N ALA A 114 -15.05 -21.48 19.09
CA ALA A 114 -14.73 -22.30 17.92
C ALA A 114 -15.32 -21.74 16.64
#